data_7bb1c900bf64db3c8302470cf0173d1f
#
_entry.id   7bb1c900bf64db3c8302470cf0173d1f
#
_cell.length_a   1.000
_cell.length_b   1.000
_cell.length_c   1.000
_cell.angle_alpha   90.00
_cell.angle_beta   90.00
_cell.angle_gamma   90.00
#
_symmetry.space_group_name_H-M   'P 1'
#
loop_
_entity.id
_entity.type
_entity.pdbx_description
1 polymer ?
#
loop_
_entity_poly.entity_id
_entity_poly.type
_entity_poly.pdbx_seq_one_letter_code
_entity_poly.pdbx_strand_id
1 'polypeptide(L)'
;MKKKMISLFTGAGGLDWGFHNSNNYELVIANEILRPHLKTYADNHEIKLIDIREYNNDDDVAVCGDIHDLNVPLKTDIIMGGPPCQDFSILRGSDNRAGFTVKRGKLYEQYLRIIKSSKPDVFVFENVPGMVSANKGVAYEAIQEDFINEGYELVFNDVLNLAHIGVPQARKRLIIIGVKKSLNLDLKKVDEIIGKYLKNNLLEKYPLTPLEVFEGKILTDLSDKYKSIMQSYEHSMDNLDNEESVKWAEEYSKLTLDIKKDYVKYNDIKDFNEKEFEDAMKEHEEILKLLGYLDKKVDQQPFQDDTNNRGRRNRKVIARMHHIPPYYNFHAVDNTEWKVKGLMSNIYRRIHPLKPSPTIIAYGGGGTGGYHYEYDRQGLTNRERARLQTFPDNYLFNGKSSEIRAQIGEAVPPLSSYWIEKVVDEILKL
;
A
#
# COMPACT_ATOMS: atom_id res chain seq x y z
N MET A 1 6.57 -7.91 -29.62
CA MET A 1 6.62 -6.42 -29.48
C MET A 1 6.16 -6.13 -28.07
N LYS A 2 6.85 -5.28 -27.33
CA LYS A 2 6.41 -4.86 -25.99
C LYS A 2 5.12 -4.05 -26.11
N LYS A 3 4.27 -4.12 -25.08
CA LYS A 3 3.02 -3.35 -25.01
C LYS A 3 3.32 -1.96 -24.44
N LYS A 4 2.73 -0.93 -25.05
CA LYS A 4 2.91 0.47 -24.66
C LYS A 4 2.06 0.81 -23.44
N MET A 5 2.67 1.38 -22.39
CA MET A 5 1.96 1.80 -21.18
C MET A 5 2.13 3.28 -20.88
N ILE A 6 1.07 3.88 -20.34
CA ILE A 6 1.07 5.23 -19.78
C ILE A 6 0.74 5.13 -18.30
N SER A 7 1.54 5.81 -17.47
CA SER A 7 1.30 5.95 -16.04
C SER A 7 0.94 7.40 -15.68
N LEU A 8 -0.17 7.58 -15.02
CA LEU A 8 -0.71 8.88 -14.62
C LEU A 8 -0.80 8.95 -13.10
N PHE A 9 -0.49 10.13 -12.54
CA PHE A 9 -0.41 10.28 -11.07
C PHE A 9 0.55 9.26 -10.47
N THR A 10 1.68 9.08 -11.14
CA THR A 10 2.65 7.99 -10.91
C THR A 10 3.19 7.96 -9.49
N GLY A 11 3.26 9.11 -8.80
CA GLY A 11 3.89 9.21 -7.50
C GLY A 11 5.34 8.73 -7.56
N ALA A 12 5.72 7.86 -6.63
CA ALA A 12 7.03 7.21 -6.61
C ALA A 12 7.04 5.84 -7.33
N GLY A 13 6.03 5.51 -8.16
CA GLY A 13 6.06 4.34 -9.04
C GLY A 13 5.61 3.01 -8.43
N GLY A 14 4.87 3.04 -7.32
CA GLY A 14 4.41 1.80 -6.69
C GLY A 14 3.45 0.99 -7.56
N LEU A 15 2.53 1.65 -8.28
CA LEU A 15 1.57 0.99 -9.19
C LEU A 15 2.25 0.46 -10.46
N ASP A 16 3.38 1.02 -10.83
CA ASP A 16 4.07 0.73 -12.08
C ASP A 16 5.11 -0.37 -11.93
N TRP A 17 5.55 -0.63 -10.70
CA TRP A 17 6.69 -1.51 -10.43
C TRP A 17 6.56 -2.91 -11.03
N GLY A 18 5.38 -3.53 -10.94
CA GLY A 18 5.14 -4.84 -11.53
C GLY A 18 5.30 -4.85 -13.04
N PHE A 19 4.82 -3.80 -13.71
CA PHE A 19 4.88 -3.65 -15.16
C PHE A 19 6.32 -3.37 -15.65
N HIS A 20 7.07 -2.53 -14.93
CA HIS A 20 8.48 -2.28 -15.23
C HIS A 20 9.36 -3.51 -15.04
N ASN A 21 9.06 -4.33 -14.01
CA ASN A 21 9.78 -5.58 -13.75
C ASN A 21 9.48 -6.69 -14.75
N SER A 22 8.38 -6.53 -15.49
CA SER A 22 8.00 -7.41 -16.58
C SER A 22 8.63 -6.93 -17.88
N ASN A 23 9.28 -7.81 -18.63
CA ASN A 23 9.83 -7.47 -19.94
C ASN A 23 8.75 -7.29 -21.02
N ASN A 24 7.45 -7.35 -20.66
CA ASN A 24 6.33 -7.31 -21.59
C ASN A 24 5.88 -5.90 -21.96
N TYR A 25 6.33 -4.88 -21.21
CA TYR A 25 5.86 -3.52 -21.34
C TYR A 25 7.01 -2.54 -21.64
N GLU A 26 6.67 -1.46 -22.32
CA GLU A 26 7.51 -0.28 -22.50
C GLU A 26 6.73 0.96 -22.07
N LEU A 27 7.36 1.83 -21.30
CA LEU A 27 6.75 3.07 -20.87
C LEU A 27 6.70 4.04 -22.07
N VAL A 28 5.56 4.71 -22.24
CA VAL A 28 5.44 5.87 -23.12
C VAL A 28 5.65 7.14 -22.31
N ILE A 29 4.84 7.31 -21.26
CA ILE A 29 4.89 8.48 -20.40
C ILE A 29 4.57 8.04 -18.96
N ALA A 30 5.32 8.60 -17.99
CA ALA A 30 4.90 8.70 -16.59
C ALA A 30 4.65 10.17 -16.24
N ASN A 31 3.50 10.51 -15.66
CA ASN A 31 3.20 11.89 -15.27
C ASN A 31 2.92 12.03 -13.77
N GLU A 32 3.56 13.02 -13.18
CA GLU A 32 3.38 13.40 -11.77
C GLU A 32 3.67 14.91 -11.61
N ILE A 33 2.88 15.58 -10.78
CA ILE A 33 3.06 17.01 -10.50
C ILE A 33 4.17 17.27 -9.47
N LEU A 34 4.38 16.33 -8.54
CA LEU A 34 5.37 16.44 -7.47
C LEU A 34 6.75 15.97 -7.94
N ARG A 35 7.61 16.92 -8.29
CA ARG A 35 8.96 16.63 -8.81
C ARG A 35 9.79 15.66 -7.92
N PRO A 36 9.79 15.73 -6.57
CA PRO A 36 10.54 14.77 -5.76
C PRO A 36 10.05 13.31 -5.91
N HIS A 37 8.73 13.12 -6.08
CA HIS A 37 8.12 11.81 -6.31
C HIS A 37 8.54 11.26 -7.68
N LEU A 38 8.38 12.08 -8.71
CA LEU A 38 8.75 11.69 -10.07
C LEU A 38 10.27 11.48 -10.23
N LYS A 39 11.09 12.19 -9.45
CA LYS A 39 12.54 11.95 -9.46
C LYS A 39 12.88 10.58 -8.90
N THR A 40 12.25 10.18 -7.80
CA THR A 40 12.38 8.81 -7.26
C THR A 40 11.97 7.77 -8.31
N TYR A 41 10.84 7.99 -8.99
CA TYR A 41 10.40 7.14 -10.09
C TYR A 41 11.46 7.04 -11.20
N ALA A 42 11.86 8.19 -11.75
CA ALA A 42 12.77 8.28 -12.89
C ALA A 42 14.14 7.63 -12.62
N ASP A 43 14.69 7.83 -11.43
CA ASP A 43 15.99 7.26 -11.04
C ASP A 43 15.93 5.73 -10.89
N ASN A 44 14.82 5.17 -10.38
CA ASN A 44 14.67 3.71 -10.22
C ASN A 44 14.39 2.97 -11.54
N HIS A 45 13.88 3.67 -12.54
CA HIS A 45 13.55 3.09 -13.85
C HIS A 45 14.49 3.55 -14.97
N GLU A 46 15.53 4.32 -14.62
CA GLU A 46 16.52 4.87 -15.57
C GLU A 46 15.89 5.67 -16.72
N ILE A 47 14.83 6.43 -16.40
CA ILE A 47 14.01 7.18 -17.35
C ILE A 47 14.35 8.67 -17.28
N LYS A 48 14.38 9.34 -18.40
CA LYS A 48 14.63 10.78 -18.49
C LYS A 48 13.47 11.57 -17.85
N LEU A 49 13.78 12.41 -16.85
CA LEU A 49 12.84 13.35 -16.25
C LEU A 49 12.89 14.69 -16.99
N ILE A 50 11.73 15.15 -17.46
CA ILE A 50 11.56 16.44 -18.14
C ILE A 50 10.44 17.27 -17.50
N ASP A 51 10.44 18.58 -17.76
CA ASP A 51 9.31 19.46 -17.41
C ASP A 51 8.22 19.33 -18.50
N ILE A 52 6.94 19.44 -18.11
CA ILE A 52 5.83 19.33 -19.05
C ILE A 52 5.91 20.34 -20.20
N ARG A 53 6.53 21.51 -19.98
CA ARG A 53 6.74 22.53 -21.00
C ARG A 53 7.78 22.14 -22.07
N GLU A 54 8.63 21.16 -21.78
CA GLU A 54 9.65 20.62 -22.66
C GLU A 54 9.16 19.36 -23.39
N TYR A 55 8.01 18.81 -22.97
CA TYR A 55 7.46 17.58 -23.54
C TYR A 55 6.90 17.84 -24.95
N ASN A 56 7.35 17.07 -25.91
CA ASN A 56 6.97 17.17 -27.33
C ASN A 56 6.59 15.82 -27.96
N ASN A 57 5.95 14.94 -27.18
CA ASN A 57 5.56 13.58 -27.56
C ASN A 57 6.73 12.57 -27.68
N ASP A 58 7.81 12.78 -26.96
CA ASP A 58 8.87 11.78 -26.80
C ASP A 58 8.33 10.58 -25.99
N ASP A 59 8.69 9.38 -26.40
CA ASP A 59 8.44 8.15 -25.64
C ASP A 59 9.51 7.95 -24.54
N ASP A 60 9.21 7.12 -23.53
CA ASP A 60 10.10 6.73 -22.43
C ASP A 60 10.59 7.92 -21.57
N VAL A 61 9.65 8.77 -21.18
CA VAL A 61 9.93 9.95 -20.38
C VAL A 61 9.05 10.06 -19.14
N ALA A 62 9.63 10.61 -18.06
CA ALA A 62 8.93 11.03 -16.85
C ALA A 62 8.65 12.53 -16.94
N VAL A 63 7.39 12.92 -17.09
CA VAL A 63 6.93 14.29 -17.32
C VAL A 63 6.44 14.92 -16.03
N CYS A 64 7.16 15.91 -15.52
CA CYS A 64 6.81 16.67 -14.34
C CYS A 64 5.89 17.85 -14.69
N GLY A 65 4.64 17.80 -14.24
CA GLY A 65 3.71 18.91 -14.45
C GLY A 65 2.25 18.54 -14.28
N ASP A 66 1.40 19.54 -14.47
CA ASP A 66 -0.05 19.39 -14.33
C ASP A 66 -0.61 18.54 -15.50
N ILE A 67 -1.38 17.52 -15.16
CA ILE A 67 -2.01 16.63 -16.14
C ILE A 67 -2.97 17.35 -17.09
N HIS A 68 -3.47 18.54 -16.71
CA HIS A 68 -4.32 19.36 -17.60
C HIS A 68 -3.57 19.80 -18.87
N ASP A 69 -2.24 19.99 -18.76
CA ASP A 69 -1.37 20.43 -19.86
C ASP A 69 -0.78 19.24 -20.63
N LEU A 70 -1.02 17.99 -20.15
CA LEU A 70 -0.46 16.81 -20.76
C LEU A 70 -1.24 16.39 -22.02
N ASN A 71 -0.57 16.35 -23.15
CA ASN A 71 -1.03 15.71 -24.38
C ASN A 71 -0.32 14.36 -24.52
N VAL A 72 -1.06 13.31 -24.78
CA VAL A 72 -0.53 11.96 -24.90
C VAL A 72 -0.69 11.42 -26.32
N PRO A 73 0.19 10.50 -26.77
CA PRO A 73 0.05 9.84 -28.06
C PRO A 73 -1.29 9.09 -28.17
N LEU A 74 -1.82 9.02 -29.40
CA LEU A 74 -3.13 8.45 -29.69
C LEU A 74 -3.25 6.93 -29.56
N LYS A 75 -2.14 6.20 -29.36
CA LYS A 75 -2.15 4.75 -29.22
C LYS A 75 -1.29 4.29 -28.06
N THR A 76 -1.93 3.62 -27.12
CA THR A 76 -1.27 2.88 -26.04
C THR A 76 -2.07 1.62 -25.75
N ASP A 77 -1.42 0.60 -25.23
CA ASP A 77 -2.11 -0.66 -24.90
C ASP A 77 -2.68 -0.61 -23.48
N ILE A 78 -1.97 0.10 -22.57
CA ILE A 78 -2.35 0.15 -21.16
C ILE A 78 -2.25 1.57 -20.61
N ILE A 79 -3.25 1.98 -19.83
CA ILE A 79 -3.18 3.18 -19.00
C ILE A 79 -3.44 2.80 -17.56
N MET A 80 -2.59 3.26 -16.66
CA MET A 80 -2.78 3.09 -15.22
C MET A 80 -2.70 4.42 -14.48
N GLY A 81 -3.35 4.49 -13.32
CA GLY A 81 -3.24 5.67 -12.47
C GLY A 81 -4.21 5.70 -11.29
N GLY A 82 -3.82 6.48 -10.28
CA GLY A 82 -4.63 6.74 -9.08
C GLY A 82 -4.85 8.24 -8.88
N PRO A 83 -5.84 8.87 -9.52
CA PRO A 83 -6.09 10.30 -9.34
C PRO A 83 -6.48 10.60 -7.88
N PRO A 84 -5.92 11.70 -7.28
CA PRO A 84 -6.22 12.06 -5.89
C PRO A 84 -7.71 12.24 -5.60
N CYS A 85 -8.16 11.70 -4.47
CA CYS A 85 -9.57 11.70 -4.04
C CYS A 85 -10.07 13.07 -3.53
N GLN A 86 -9.21 14.07 -3.38
CA GLN A 86 -9.53 15.34 -2.70
C GLN A 86 -10.66 16.14 -3.39
N ASP A 87 -10.86 15.95 -4.67
CA ASP A 87 -11.86 16.66 -5.46
C ASP A 87 -13.27 16.03 -5.43
N PHE A 88 -13.43 14.84 -4.83
CA PHE A 88 -14.74 14.20 -4.64
C PHE A 88 -15.46 14.68 -3.37
N SER A 89 -14.87 15.60 -2.59
CA SER A 89 -15.53 16.20 -1.44
C SER A 89 -16.68 17.08 -1.90
N ILE A 90 -17.88 16.78 -1.41
CA ILE A 90 -19.04 17.62 -1.53
C ILE A 90 -18.70 18.97 -0.91
N LEU A 91 -18.75 20.04 -1.68
CA LEU A 91 -18.98 21.36 -1.13
C LEU A 91 -20.26 21.27 -0.30
N ARG A 92 -20.14 21.29 1.04
CA ARG A 92 -21.25 21.56 1.94
C ARG A 92 -21.70 22.99 1.68
N GLY A 93 -22.41 23.19 0.59
CA GLY A 93 -23.17 24.39 0.32
C GLY A 93 -24.53 24.24 0.98
N SER A 94 -24.87 25.15 1.84
CA SER A 94 -26.14 25.29 2.55
C SER A 94 -27.25 25.82 1.63
N ASP A 95 -27.49 25.20 0.47
CA ASP A 95 -28.67 25.57 -0.34
C ASP A 95 -29.36 24.33 -0.89
N ASN A 96 -30.43 23.97 -0.18
CA ASN A 96 -31.47 23.04 -0.60
C ASN A 96 -32.30 23.63 -1.74
N ARG A 97 -31.83 23.64 -2.99
CA ARG A 97 -32.68 23.74 -4.21
C ARG A 97 -31.79 23.83 -5.44
N ALA A 98 -31.64 22.77 -6.14
CA ALA A 98 -31.45 22.62 -7.58
C ALA A 98 -30.57 21.42 -7.89
N GLY A 99 -30.94 20.68 -8.91
CA GLY A 99 -30.42 19.44 -9.45
C GLY A 99 -28.96 19.11 -9.12
N PHE A 100 -28.74 17.91 -8.60
CA PHE A 100 -27.45 17.37 -8.26
C PHE A 100 -26.52 17.30 -9.49
N THR A 101 -25.78 18.37 -9.75
CA THR A 101 -24.60 18.26 -10.62
C THR A 101 -23.51 17.65 -9.74
N VAL A 102 -23.27 16.36 -9.89
CA VAL A 102 -22.10 15.69 -9.31
C VAL A 102 -20.90 16.39 -9.93
N LYS A 103 -20.21 17.27 -9.17
CA LYS A 103 -18.88 17.75 -9.57
C LYS A 103 -17.98 16.55 -9.45
N ARG A 104 -17.76 15.87 -10.56
CA ARG A 104 -16.72 14.86 -10.72
C ARG A 104 -15.38 15.52 -10.41
N GLY A 105 -14.49 14.85 -9.68
CA GLY A 105 -13.19 15.42 -9.36
C GLY A 105 -12.44 15.81 -10.64
N LYS A 106 -11.93 17.03 -10.71
CA LYS A 106 -11.25 17.57 -11.90
C LYS A 106 -10.13 16.64 -12.42
N LEU A 107 -9.41 15.99 -11.51
CA LEU A 107 -8.31 15.10 -11.87
C LEU A 107 -8.79 13.75 -12.43
N TYR A 108 -9.92 13.23 -11.94
CA TYR A 108 -10.58 12.09 -12.56
C TYR A 108 -11.00 12.39 -14.01
N GLU A 109 -11.55 13.58 -14.27
CA GLU A 109 -11.92 14.00 -15.63
C GLU A 109 -10.72 14.01 -16.57
N GLN A 110 -9.51 14.34 -16.07
CA GLN A 110 -8.29 14.27 -16.85
C GLN A 110 -7.86 12.84 -17.14
N TYR A 111 -7.96 11.94 -16.15
CA TYR A 111 -7.73 10.52 -16.38
C TYR A 111 -8.66 9.98 -17.48
N LEU A 112 -9.96 10.27 -17.37
CA LEU A 112 -10.96 9.88 -18.36
C LEU A 112 -10.70 10.51 -19.74
N ARG A 113 -10.26 11.78 -19.82
CA ARG A 113 -9.87 12.45 -21.07
C ARG A 113 -8.76 11.68 -21.79
N ILE A 114 -7.77 11.22 -21.04
CA ILE A 114 -6.66 10.46 -21.62
C ILE A 114 -7.12 9.07 -22.08
N ILE A 115 -7.96 8.37 -21.30
CA ILE A 115 -8.61 7.12 -21.74
C ILE A 115 -9.35 7.32 -23.07
N LYS A 116 -10.15 8.39 -23.19
CA LYS A 116 -10.92 8.70 -24.40
C LYS A 116 -10.05 8.95 -25.63
N SER A 117 -8.93 9.66 -25.44
CA SER A 117 -8.03 9.99 -26.55
C SER A 117 -7.15 8.82 -26.99
N SER A 118 -6.62 8.05 -26.04
CA SER A 118 -5.65 6.97 -26.29
C SER A 118 -6.29 5.61 -26.56
N LYS A 119 -7.53 5.40 -26.07
CA LYS A 119 -8.32 4.18 -26.26
C LYS A 119 -7.53 2.89 -25.97
N PRO A 120 -6.91 2.77 -24.77
CA PRO A 120 -6.10 1.61 -24.41
C PRO A 120 -6.91 0.31 -24.48
N ASP A 121 -6.25 -0.81 -24.65
CA ASP A 121 -6.90 -2.12 -24.58
C ASP A 121 -7.29 -2.47 -23.13
N VAL A 122 -6.47 -2.05 -22.17
CA VAL A 122 -6.75 -2.20 -20.73
C VAL A 122 -6.45 -0.90 -19.99
N PHE A 123 -7.25 -0.60 -18.98
CA PHE A 123 -6.88 0.42 -17.98
C PHE A 123 -6.93 -0.13 -16.57
N VAL A 124 -6.09 0.45 -15.70
CA VAL A 124 -6.07 0.18 -14.25
C VAL A 124 -6.27 1.50 -13.52
N PHE A 125 -7.36 1.60 -12.78
CA PHE A 125 -7.68 2.75 -11.95
C PHE A 125 -7.63 2.37 -10.47
N GLU A 126 -6.88 3.12 -9.68
CA GLU A 126 -6.74 2.91 -8.24
C GLU A 126 -7.31 4.09 -7.45
N ASN A 127 -7.94 3.81 -6.30
CA ASN A 127 -8.33 4.86 -5.36
C ASN A 127 -8.53 4.33 -3.93
N VAL A 128 -8.82 5.25 -3.01
CA VAL A 128 -9.14 4.89 -1.61
C VAL A 128 -10.55 4.31 -1.49
N PRO A 129 -10.81 3.41 -0.50
CA PRO A 129 -12.13 2.79 -0.30
C PRO A 129 -13.26 3.80 -0.08
N GLY A 130 -12.93 4.96 0.50
CA GLY A 130 -13.91 6.03 0.75
C GLY A 130 -14.63 6.54 -0.51
N MET A 131 -14.03 6.33 -1.70
CA MET A 131 -14.67 6.68 -2.97
C MET A 131 -15.98 5.91 -3.19
N VAL A 132 -16.04 4.65 -2.81
CA VAL A 132 -17.23 3.79 -2.98
C VAL A 132 -18.42 4.33 -2.19
N SER A 133 -18.19 4.89 -1.00
CA SER A 133 -19.25 5.45 -0.15
C SER A 133 -19.41 6.96 -0.26
N ALA A 134 -18.50 7.64 -0.97
CA ALA A 134 -18.53 9.07 -1.15
C ALA A 134 -19.86 9.49 -1.81
N ASN A 135 -20.48 10.52 -1.25
CA ASN A 135 -21.77 11.01 -1.76
C ASN A 135 -22.86 9.90 -1.91
N LYS A 136 -22.93 8.98 -0.94
CA LYS A 136 -23.87 7.83 -0.95
C LYS A 136 -23.70 6.91 -2.17
N GLY A 137 -22.48 6.81 -2.71
CA GLY A 137 -22.17 5.95 -3.86
C GLY A 137 -22.34 6.61 -5.23
N VAL A 138 -23.01 7.74 -5.32
CA VAL A 138 -23.33 8.39 -6.63
C VAL A 138 -22.09 8.73 -7.46
N ALA A 139 -21.01 9.16 -6.81
CA ALA A 139 -19.77 9.46 -7.52
C ALA A 139 -19.13 8.20 -8.11
N TYR A 140 -19.16 7.10 -7.37
CA TYR A 140 -18.63 5.83 -7.80
C TYR A 140 -19.43 5.21 -8.96
N GLU A 141 -20.75 5.24 -8.87
CA GLU A 141 -21.64 4.80 -9.96
C GLU A 141 -21.38 5.59 -11.25
N ALA A 142 -21.26 6.92 -11.14
CA ALA A 142 -20.97 7.78 -12.30
C ALA A 142 -19.62 7.47 -12.95
N ILE A 143 -18.58 7.14 -12.15
CA ILE A 143 -17.26 6.73 -12.66
C ILE A 143 -17.36 5.43 -13.46
N GLN A 144 -18.11 4.46 -12.95
CA GLN A 144 -18.35 3.18 -13.65
C GLN A 144 -19.07 3.40 -14.97
N GLU A 145 -20.15 4.18 -14.94
CA GLU A 145 -20.92 4.52 -16.14
C GLU A 145 -20.05 5.22 -17.21
N ASP A 146 -19.17 6.13 -16.79
CA ASP A 146 -18.26 6.80 -17.72
C ASP A 146 -17.36 5.80 -18.45
N PHE A 147 -16.72 4.86 -17.74
CA PHE A 147 -15.88 3.85 -18.37
C PHE A 147 -16.67 2.90 -19.28
N ILE A 148 -17.87 2.49 -18.85
CA ILE A 148 -18.75 1.62 -19.64
C ILE A 148 -19.19 2.34 -20.94
N ASN A 149 -19.50 3.63 -20.87
CA ASN A 149 -19.88 4.47 -22.00
C ASN A 149 -18.74 4.70 -22.99
N GLU A 150 -17.49 4.69 -22.49
CA GLU A 150 -16.29 4.73 -23.36
C GLU A 150 -15.94 3.38 -24.01
N GLY A 151 -16.77 2.36 -23.80
CA GLY A 151 -16.65 1.07 -24.48
C GLY A 151 -15.83 0.02 -23.72
N TYR A 152 -15.69 0.17 -22.40
CA TYR A 152 -15.00 -0.80 -21.56
C TYR A 152 -15.96 -1.75 -20.83
N GLU A 153 -15.52 -2.96 -20.61
CA GLU A 153 -16.07 -3.93 -19.65
C GLU A 153 -15.25 -3.85 -18.38
N LEU A 154 -15.88 -3.64 -17.21
CA LEU A 154 -15.21 -3.60 -15.94
C LEU A 154 -15.06 -5.02 -15.40
N VAL A 155 -13.93 -5.64 -15.66
CA VAL A 155 -13.67 -7.05 -15.31
C VAL A 155 -13.27 -7.24 -13.84
N PHE A 156 -12.74 -6.22 -13.21
CA PHE A 156 -12.53 -6.14 -11.77
C PHE A 156 -12.94 -4.75 -11.27
N ASN A 157 -13.73 -4.69 -10.20
CA ASN A 157 -14.27 -3.45 -9.69
C ASN A 157 -14.64 -3.63 -8.21
N ASP A 158 -13.64 -3.72 -7.33
CA ASP A 158 -13.85 -4.01 -5.92
C ASP A 158 -12.79 -3.36 -5.01
N VAL A 159 -13.09 -3.33 -3.72
CA VAL A 159 -12.17 -2.89 -2.66
C VAL A 159 -11.33 -4.06 -2.19
N LEU A 160 -10.12 -4.16 -2.71
CA LEU A 160 -9.16 -5.18 -2.36
C LEU A 160 -8.46 -4.86 -1.04
N ASN A 161 -8.44 -5.79 -0.08
CA ASN A 161 -7.55 -5.73 1.07
C ASN A 161 -6.20 -6.32 0.66
N LEU A 162 -5.19 -5.48 0.53
CA LEU A 162 -3.89 -5.88 0.01
C LEU A 162 -3.14 -6.88 0.91
N ALA A 163 -3.55 -7.02 2.18
CA ALA A 163 -3.02 -8.09 3.03
C ALA A 163 -3.35 -9.49 2.49
N HIS A 164 -4.48 -9.63 1.77
CA HIS A 164 -4.91 -10.91 1.19
C HIS A 164 -4.09 -11.34 -0.03
N ILE A 165 -3.22 -10.48 -0.53
CA ILE A 165 -2.29 -10.76 -1.63
C ILE A 165 -0.82 -10.57 -1.22
N GLY A 166 -0.52 -10.70 0.08
CA GLY A 166 0.84 -10.75 0.61
C GLY A 166 1.46 -9.42 1.01
N VAL A 167 0.72 -8.31 1.00
CA VAL A 167 1.21 -7.05 1.57
C VAL A 167 1.13 -7.12 3.11
N PRO A 168 2.22 -6.92 3.88
CA PRO A 168 2.21 -7.04 5.34
C PRO A 168 1.51 -5.86 6.04
N GLN A 169 0.39 -5.41 5.46
CA GLN A 169 -0.36 -4.22 5.85
C GLN A 169 -1.84 -4.36 5.54
N ALA A 170 -2.70 -4.09 6.51
CA ALA A 170 -4.15 -4.04 6.35
C ALA A 170 -4.55 -2.75 5.58
N ARG A 171 -4.19 -2.68 4.30
CA ARG A 171 -4.43 -1.56 3.39
C ARG A 171 -5.51 -1.94 2.38
N LYS A 172 -6.62 -1.23 2.43
CA LYS A 172 -7.72 -1.41 1.48
C LYS A 172 -7.62 -0.39 0.35
N ARG A 173 -7.83 -0.83 -0.89
CA ARG A 173 -7.85 0.03 -2.08
C ARG A 173 -8.94 -0.40 -3.05
N LEU A 174 -9.65 0.58 -3.59
CA LEU A 174 -10.49 0.36 -4.74
C LEU A 174 -9.60 0.16 -5.97
N ILE A 175 -9.78 -0.96 -6.66
CA ILE A 175 -9.13 -1.24 -7.93
C ILE A 175 -10.22 -1.46 -8.98
N ILE A 176 -10.11 -0.78 -10.11
CA ILE A 176 -10.96 -1.01 -11.28
C ILE A 176 -10.05 -1.40 -12.44
N ILE A 177 -10.29 -2.57 -13.02
CA ILE A 177 -9.63 -3.02 -14.24
C ILE A 177 -10.70 -3.06 -15.33
N GLY A 178 -10.54 -2.23 -16.35
CA GLY A 178 -11.41 -2.19 -17.50
C GLY A 178 -10.70 -2.71 -18.74
N VAL A 179 -11.36 -3.59 -19.47
CA VAL A 179 -10.91 -4.11 -20.76
C VAL A 179 -11.82 -3.61 -21.88
N LYS A 180 -11.24 -3.31 -23.03
CA LYS A 180 -11.99 -2.79 -24.18
C LYS A 180 -12.93 -3.85 -24.72
N LYS A 181 -14.23 -3.55 -24.85
CA LYS A 181 -15.26 -4.49 -25.31
C LYS A 181 -14.96 -5.08 -26.69
N SER A 182 -14.27 -4.32 -27.56
CA SER A 182 -13.90 -4.79 -28.91
C SER A 182 -12.88 -5.93 -28.93
N LEU A 183 -12.23 -6.25 -27.80
CA LEU A 183 -11.34 -7.41 -27.66
C LEU A 183 -12.15 -8.73 -27.59
N ASN A 184 -13.45 -8.64 -27.28
CA ASN A 184 -14.38 -9.78 -27.27
C ASN A 184 -13.89 -10.98 -26.46
N LEU A 185 -13.39 -10.71 -25.24
CA LEU A 185 -12.77 -11.70 -24.37
C LEU A 185 -13.81 -12.66 -23.74
N ASP A 186 -13.39 -13.88 -23.45
CA ASP A 186 -14.14 -14.83 -22.64
C ASP A 186 -14.11 -14.42 -21.16
N LEU A 187 -15.19 -13.79 -20.68
CA LEU A 187 -15.28 -13.25 -19.32
C LEU A 187 -15.15 -14.32 -18.22
N LYS A 188 -15.45 -15.61 -18.51
CA LYS A 188 -15.24 -16.70 -17.56
C LYS A 188 -13.75 -16.93 -17.33
N LYS A 189 -12.97 -16.99 -18.42
CA LYS A 189 -11.51 -17.09 -18.31
C LYS A 189 -10.90 -15.88 -17.63
N VAL A 190 -11.42 -14.69 -17.90
CA VAL A 190 -10.98 -13.46 -17.23
C VAL A 190 -11.23 -13.54 -15.72
N ASP A 191 -12.39 -14.02 -15.27
CA ASP A 191 -12.70 -14.18 -13.83
C ASP A 191 -11.80 -15.24 -13.17
N GLU A 192 -11.48 -16.33 -13.87
CA GLU A 192 -10.52 -17.34 -13.41
C GLU A 192 -9.11 -16.74 -13.20
N ILE A 193 -8.65 -15.92 -14.14
CA ILE A 193 -7.35 -15.21 -14.03
C ILE A 193 -7.36 -14.27 -12.83
N ILE A 194 -8.42 -13.47 -12.67
CA ILE A 194 -8.58 -12.57 -11.53
C ILE A 194 -8.59 -13.36 -10.22
N GLY A 195 -9.34 -14.47 -10.17
CA GLY A 195 -9.40 -15.36 -9.02
C GLY A 195 -8.02 -15.89 -8.61
N LYS A 196 -7.22 -16.28 -9.59
CA LYS A 196 -5.86 -16.81 -9.38
C LYS A 196 -4.91 -15.81 -8.70
N TYR A 197 -4.97 -14.53 -9.04
CA TYR A 197 -3.98 -13.55 -8.62
C TYR A 197 -4.47 -12.53 -7.57
N LEU A 198 -5.75 -12.16 -7.59
CA LEU A 198 -6.29 -11.13 -6.69
C LEU A 198 -7.21 -11.69 -5.59
N LYS A 199 -7.54 -12.98 -5.63
CA LYS A 199 -8.36 -13.65 -4.60
C LYS A 199 -7.60 -14.85 -4.03
N ASN A 200 -6.45 -14.59 -3.41
CA ASN A 200 -5.61 -15.63 -2.81
C ASN A 200 -6.13 -16.01 -1.42
N ASN A 201 -6.95 -17.06 -1.33
CA ASN A 201 -7.51 -17.53 -0.07
C ASN A 201 -6.43 -17.98 0.93
N LEU A 202 -5.26 -18.40 0.46
CA LEU A 202 -4.17 -18.85 1.31
C LEU A 202 -3.54 -17.69 2.06
N LEU A 203 -3.16 -16.61 1.35
CA LEU A 203 -2.59 -15.40 1.97
C LEU A 203 -3.64 -14.59 2.73
N GLU A 204 -4.93 -14.70 2.39
CA GLU A 204 -6.01 -14.13 3.20
C GLU A 204 -6.08 -14.80 4.57
N LYS A 205 -5.98 -16.13 4.62
CA LYS A 205 -6.02 -16.93 5.86
C LYS A 205 -4.72 -16.83 6.65
N TYR A 206 -3.59 -16.83 5.96
CA TYR A 206 -2.25 -16.80 6.55
C TYR A 206 -1.47 -15.58 6.03
N PRO A 207 -1.72 -14.37 6.57
CA PRO A 207 -1.13 -13.14 6.04
C PRO A 207 0.36 -13.00 6.39
N LEU A 208 1.12 -12.40 5.47
CA LEU A 208 2.51 -12.00 5.69
C LEU A 208 2.61 -10.95 6.82
N THR A 209 3.65 -11.05 7.65
CA THR A 209 3.76 -10.27 8.87
C THR A 209 4.88 -9.21 8.85
N PRO A 210 4.79 -8.14 9.67
CA PRO A 210 5.87 -7.19 9.86
C PRO A 210 7.17 -7.85 10.37
N LEU A 211 7.06 -8.88 11.22
CA LEU A 211 8.23 -9.60 11.73
C LEU A 211 9.03 -10.24 10.59
N GLU A 212 8.36 -10.93 9.67
CA GLU A 212 8.99 -11.58 8.54
C GLU A 212 9.70 -10.58 7.62
N VAL A 213 9.03 -9.49 7.23
CA VAL A 213 9.63 -8.52 6.32
C VAL A 213 10.75 -7.69 6.96
N PHE A 214 10.78 -7.53 8.29
CA PHE A 214 11.86 -6.82 8.95
C PHE A 214 13.06 -7.71 9.24
N GLU A 215 12.83 -8.97 9.58
CA GLU A 215 13.92 -9.93 9.83
C GLU A 215 14.40 -10.63 8.54
N GLY A 216 13.62 -10.59 7.45
CA GLY A 216 13.94 -11.23 6.17
C GLY A 216 13.88 -12.76 6.23
N LYS A 217 13.01 -13.31 7.06
CA LYS A 217 12.85 -14.76 7.27
C LYS A 217 11.38 -15.12 7.39
N ILE A 218 11.03 -16.35 7.05
CA ILE A 218 9.69 -16.86 7.25
C ILE A 218 9.38 -17.04 8.74
N LEU A 219 8.10 -17.03 9.06
CA LEU A 219 7.60 -17.02 10.45
C LEU A 219 8.19 -18.15 11.30
N THR A 220 8.27 -19.37 10.75
CA THR A 220 8.78 -20.56 11.45
C THR A 220 10.21 -20.44 11.95
N ASP A 221 11.04 -19.66 11.29
CA ASP A 221 12.46 -19.45 11.64
C ASP A 221 12.65 -18.34 12.70
N LEU A 222 11.57 -17.69 13.12
CA LEU A 222 11.61 -16.50 13.98
C LEU A 222 11.12 -16.77 15.42
N SER A 223 11.01 -18.02 15.83
CA SER A 223 10.46 -18.40 17.15
C SER A 223 11.21 -17.76 18.31
N ASP A 224 12.52 -17.80 18.34
CA ASP A 224 13.34 -17.22 19.42
C ASP A 224 13.26 -15.68 19.40
N LYS A 225 13.25 -15.07 18.21
CA LYS A 225 13.10 -13.63 18.05
C LYS A 225 11.73 -13.15 18.55
N TYR A 226 10.66 -13.84 18.17
CA TYR A 226 9.30 -13.54 18.64
C TYR A 226 9.21 -13.65 20.17
N LYS A 227 9.70 -14.75 20.74
CA LYS A 227 9.71 -14.97 22.19
C LYS A 227 10.45 -13.85 22.91
N SER A 228 11.64 -13.48 22.46
CA SER A 228 12.41 -12.36 23.02
C SER A 228 11.67 -11.03 22.96
N ILE A 229 10.97 -10.73 21.83
CA ILE A 229 10.17 -9.52 21.70
C ILE A 229 9.04 -9.51 22.72
N MET A 230 8.26 -10.57 22.82
CA MET A 230 7.10 -10.60 23.71
C MET A 230 7.50 -10.61 25.19
N GLN A 231 8.55 -11.31 25.56
CA GLN A 231 9.07 -11.30 26.93
C GLN A 231 9.57 -9.92 27.38
N SER A 232 10.05 -9.08 26.46
CA SER A 232 10.46 -7.71 26.80
C SER A 232 9.32 -6.82 27.30
N TYR A 233 8.06 -7.23 27.07
CA TYR A 233 6.86 -6.52 27.51
C TYR A 233 6.31 -7.01 28.86
N GLU A 234 6.94 -8.00 29.48
CA GLU A 234 6.48 -8.52 30.79
C GLU A 234 6.38 -7.41 31.83
N HIS A 235 7.34 -6.51 31.87
CA HIS A 235 7.35 -5.36 32.78
C HIS A 235 6.37 -4.24 32.44
N SER A 236 5.74 -4.26 31.26
CA SER A 236 4.73 -3.27 30.88
C SER A 236 3.42 -3.43 31.66
N MET A 237 3.30 -4.48 32.47
CA MET A 237 2.14 -4.80 33.29
C MET A 237 2.17 -4.20 34.70
N ASP A 238 3.28 -3.58 35.10
CA ASP A 238 3.49 -3.14 36.48
C ASP A 238 2.57 -1.97 36.92
N ASN A 239 1.86 -1.32 35.98
CA ASN A 239 0.91 -0.24 36.25
C ASN A 239 -0.43 -0.50 35.56
N LEU A 240 -1.24 -1.37 36.13
CA LEU A 240 -2.56 -1.78 35.59
C LEU A 240 -3.69 -0.79 35.94
N ASP A 241 -3.44 0.50 35.90
CA ASP A 241 -4.37 1.53 36.37
C ASP A 241 -5.43 1.95 35.34
N ASN A 242 -5.39 1.36 34.13
CA ASN A 242 -6.33 1.69 33.08
C ASN A 242 -6.84 0.43 32.37
N GLU A 243 -7.99 0.56 31.71
CA GLU A 243 -8.68 -0.54 31.04
C GLU A 243 -7.82 -1.22 29.96
N GLU A 244 -7.00 -0.46 29.20
CA GLU A 244 -6.15 -0.99 28.14
C GLU A 244 -4.99 -1.82 28.73
N SER A 245 -4.41 -1.39 29.86
CA SER A 245 -3.37 -2.15 30.56
C SER A 245 -3.90 -3.45 31.13
N VAL A 246 -5.11 -3.45 31.66
CA VAL A 246 -5.79 -4.67 32.17
C VAL A 246 -6.03 -5.63 30.99
N LYS A 247 -6.56 -5.16 29.87
CA LYS A 247 -6.76 -5.98 28.67
C LYS A 247 -5.43 -6.58 28.19
N TRP A 248 -4.37 -5.80 28.19
CA TRP A 248 -3.05 -6.30 27.79
C TRP A 248 -2.56 -7.39 28.73
N ALA A 249 -2.69 -7.21 30.03
CA ALA A 249 -2.29 -8.24 31.00
C ALA A 249 -3.07 -9.55 30.79
N GLU A 250 -4.36 -9.45 30.53
CA GLU A 250 -5.19 -10.62 30.19
C GLU A 250 -4.77 -11.29 28.89
N GLU A 251 -4.45 -10.51 27.86
CA GLU A 251 -3.95 -11.03 26.59
C GLU A 251 -2.58 -11.68 26.76
N TYR A 252 -1.67 -11.03 27.49
CA TYR A 252 -0.32 -11.50 27.74
C TYR A 252 -0.33 -12.82 28.53
N SER A 253 -1.18 -12.93 29.58
CA SER A 253 -1.30 -14.17 30.35
C SER A 253 -1.76 -15.38 29.53
N LYS A 254 -2.37 -15.14 28.37
CA LYS A 254 -2.85 -16.15 27.42
C LYS A 254 -1.87 -16.40 26.26
N LEU A 255 -0.71 -15.72 26.25
CA LEU A 255 0.32 -16.00 25.26
C LEU A 255 0.96 -17.36 25.53
N THR A 256 1.21 -18.08 24.46
CA THR A 256 1.91 -19.37 24.55
C THR A 256 3.41 -19.19 24.36
N LEU A 257 3.85 -18.05 23.82
CA LEU A 257 5.21 -17.77 23.32
C LEU A 257 5.68 -18.78 22.26
N ASP A 258 4.74 -19.56 21.74
CA ASP A 258 4.88 -20.38 20.53
C ASP A 258 4.41 -19.55 19.35
N ILE A 259 5.32 -19.19 18.47
CA ILE A 259 5.05 -18.25 17.39
C ILE A 259 3.88 -18.69 16.51
N LYS A 260 3.77 -19.97 16.20
CA LYS A 260 2.71 -20.54 15.37
C LYS A 260 1.33 -20.46 16.04
N LYS A 261 1.25 -20.86 17.30
CA LYS A 261 -0.01 -20.80 18.08
C LYS A 261 -0.47 -19.35 18.25
N ASP A 262 0.45 -18.47 18.60
CA ASP A 262 0.13 -17.06 18.80
C ASP A 262 -0.20 -16.37 17.47
N TYR A 263 0.45 -16.73 16.34
CA TYR A 263 0.09 -16.26 15.02
C TYR A 263 -1.35 -16.64 14.63
N VAL A 264 -1.73 -17.90 14.84
CA VAL A 264 -3.09 -18.39 14.61
C VAL A 264 -4.10 -17.61 15.43
N LYS A 265 -3.81 -17.41 16.73
CA LYS A 265 -4.66 -16.65 17.65
C LYS A 265 -4.80 -15.19 17.23
N TYR A 266 -3.69 -14.51 16.94
CA TYR A 266 -3.72 -13.08 16.62
C TYR A 266 -4.37 -12.75 15.28
N ASN A 267 -4.33 -13.66 14.32
CA ASN A 267 -4.99 -13.48 13.01
C ASN A 267 -6.39 -14.12 12.95
N ASP A 268 -6.93 -14.56 14.09
CA ASP A 268 -8.27 -15.19 14.21
C ASP A 268 -8.48 -16.33 13.20
N ILE A 269 -7.42 -17.12 12.99
CA ILE A 269 -7.45 -18.23 12.04
C ILE A 269 -8.28 -19.35 12.64
N LYS A 270 -9.50 -19.48 12.11
CA LYS A 270 -10.38 -20.64 12.34
C LYS A 270 -9.91 -21.78 11.46
N ASP A 271 -10.24 -22.99 11.74
CA ASP A 271 -9.94 -24.13 10.85
C ASP A 271 -8.47 -24.21 10.39
N PHE A 272 -7.54 -24.04 11.35
CA PHE A 272 -6.09 -24.13 11.06
C PHE A 272 -5.77 -25.47 10.39
N ASN A 273 -5.03 -25.42 9.28
CA ASN A 273 -4.56 -26.58 8.55
C ASN A 273 -3.04 -26.52 8.38
N GLU A 274 -2.34 -27.56 8.84
CA GLU A 274 -0.88 -27.63 8.83
C GLU A 274 -0.30 -27.51 7.41
N LYS A 275 -0.88 -28.24 6.45
CA LYS A 275 -0.40 -28.23 5.06
C LYS A 275 -0.59 -26.85 4.41
N GLU A 276 -1.76 -26.25 4.59
CA GLU A 276 -2.01 -24.89 4.09
C GLU A 276 -1.04 -23.87 4.71
N PHE A 277 -0.77 -24.01 6.01
CA PHE A 277 0.21 -23.16 6.68
C PHE A 277 1.62 -23.32 6.09
N GLU A 278 2.08 -24.56 5.85
CA GLU A 278 3.37 -24.81 5.20
C GLU A 278 3.42 -24.24 3.78
N ASP A 279 2.32 -24.36 3.03
CA ASP A 279 2.23 -23.81 1.68
C ASP A 279 2.22 -22.28 1.71
N ALA A 280 1.56 -21.64 2.69
CA ALA A 280 1.63 -20.20 2.92
C ALA A 280 3.05 -19.73 3.25
N MET A 281 3.79 -20.48 4.08
CA MET A 281 5.19 -20.14 4.39
C MET A 281 6.08 -20.16 3.15
N LYS A 282 5.83 -21.07 2.19
CA LYS A 282 6.54 -21.05 0.89
C LYS A 282 6.19 -19.81 0.07
N GLU A 283 4.91 -19.43 0.02
CA GLU A 283 4.52 -18.18 -0.65
C GLU A 283 5.14 -16.95 0.02
N HIS A 284 5.23 -16.91 1.35
CA HIS A 284 5.93 -15.86 2.08
C HIS A 284 7.40 -15.79 1.69
N GLU A 285 8.09 -16.93 1.62
CA GLU A 285 9.50 -17.01 1.21
C GLU A 285 9.71 -16.47 -0.21
N GLU A 286 8.85 -16.86 -1.16
CA GLU A 286 8.90 -16.36 -2.54
C GLU A 286 8.64 -14.84 -2.61
N ILE A 287 7.72 -14.30 -1.80
CA ILE A 287 7.50 -12.86 -1.70
C ILE A 287 8.74 -12.15 -1.13
N LEU A 288 9.32 -12.66 -0.03
CA LEU A 288 10.53 -12.09 0.55
C LEU A 288 11.69 -12.10 -0.45
N LYS A 289 11.83 -13.16 -1.23
CA LYS A 289 12.81 -13.30 -2.30
C LYS A 289 12.58 -12.33 -3.44
N LEU A 290 11.34 -12.23 -3.93
CA LEU A 290 10.94 -11.32 -5.00
C LEU A 290 11.27 -9.86 -4.66
N LEU A 291 11.04 -9.46 -3.41
CA LEU A 291 11.29 -8.10 -2.91
C LEU A 291 12.75 -7.87 -2.47
N GLY A 292 13.59 -8.91 -2.51
CA GLY A 292 14.99 -8.85 -2.10
C GLY A 292 15.20 -8.77 -0.59
N TYR A 293 14.23 -9.22 0.21
CA TYR A 293 14.26 -9.19 1.69
C TYR A 293 14.84 -10.45 2.30
N LEU A 294 14.76 -11.60 1.60
CA LEU A 294 15.16 -12.91 2.15
C LEU A 294 16.58 -12.87 2.67
N ASP A 295 16.78 -13.37 3.89
CA ASP A 295 18.02 -13.37 4.68
C ASP A 295 18.63 -11.98 4.95
N LYS A 296 17.82 -10.92 4.83
CA LYS A 296 18.26 -9.54 5.02
C LYS A 296 17.43 -8.82 6.11
N LYS A 297 17.98 -8.77 7.32
CA LYS A 297 17.40 -7.96 8.38
C LYS A 297 17.50 -6.48 8.03
N VAL A 298 16.36 -5.75 8.07
CA VAL A 298 16.24 -4.37 7.58
C VAL A 298 17.23 -3.39 8.23
N ASP A 299 17.47 -3.50 9.53
CA ASP A 299 18.34 -2.59 10.28
C ASP A 299 19.83 -2.88 10.13
N GLN A 300 20.20 -3.98 9.48
CA GLN A 300 21.58 -4.40 9.22
C GLN A 300 22.01 -4.20 7.76
N GLN A 301 21.10 -3.71 6.88
CA GLN A 301 21.42 -3.51 5.48
C GLN A 301 22.04 -2.13 5.23
N PRO A 302 23.10 -2.06 4.43
CA PRO A 302 23.71 -0.78 4.00
C PRO A 302 22.94 -0.19 2.82
N PHE A 303 21.79 0.46 3.10
CA PHE A 303 21.04 1.15 2.06
C PHE A 303 21.81 2.36 1.54
N GLN A 304 21.71 2.61 0.23
CA GLN A 304 22.39 3.74 -0.42
C GLN A 304 21.70 5.07 -0.18
N ASP A 305 20.45 5.04 0.30
CA ASP A 305 19.66 6.21 0.67
C ASP A 305 19.52 6.35 2.19
N ASP A 306 19.05 7.51 2.66
CA ASP A 306 18.87 7.81 4.09
C ASP A 306 17.60 7.17 4.70
N THR A 307 16.98 6.20 4.03
CA THR A 307 15.69 5.63 4.47
C THR A 307 15.78 4.84 5.77
N ASN A 308 16.95 4.26 6.09
CA ASN A 308 17.15 3.50 7.33
C ASN A 308 17.62 4.36 8.52
N ASN A 309 17.69 5.68 8.36
CA ASN A 309 18.08 6.58 9.42
C ASN A 309 17.00 6.64 10.52
N ARG A 310 17.35 6.28 11.74
CA ARG A 310 16.44 6.22 12.89
C ARG A 310 16.08 7.61 13.48
N GLY A 311 16.69 8.68 13.02
CA GLY A 311 16.50 10.01 13.56
C GLY A 311 16.98 10.18 15.00
N ARG A 312 16.70 11.33 15.61
CA ARG A 312 17.09 11.60 17.01
C ARG A 312 16.23 10.81 17.99
N ARG A 313 16.86 10.13 18.96
CA ARG A 313 16.16 9.48 20.07
C ARG A 313 15.51 10.54 20.98
N ASN A 314 14.20 10.45 21.13
CA ASN A 314 13.46 11.26 22.11
C ASN A 314 13.17 10.40 23.33
N ARG A 315 13.89 10.66 24.44
CA ARG A 315 13.78 9.84 25.68
C ARG A 315 12.35 9.78 26.24
N LYS A 316 11.59 10.90 26.16
CA LYS A 316 10.18 10.92 26.63
C LYS A 316 9.29 10.05 25.76
N VAL A 317 9.52 10.02 24.46
CA VAL A 317 8.76 9.14 23.54
C VAL A 317 9.09 7.68 23.81
N ILE A 318 10.37 7.34 24.00
CA ILE A 318 10.79 5.96 24.30
C ILE A 318 10.15 5.50 25.62
N ALA A 319 10.29 6.30 26.70
CA ALA A 319 9.69 5.98 28.00
C ALA A 319 8.17 5.76 27.92
N ARG A 320 7.47 6.64 27.18
CA ARG A 320 6.03 6.44 26.89
C ARG A 320 5.77 5.14 26.16
N MET A 321 6.57 4.84 25.12
CA MET A 321 6.39 3.62 24.33
C MET A 321 6.61 2.35 25.14
N HIS A 322 7.37 2.36 26.22
CA HIS A 322 7.50 1.22 27.14
C HIS A 322 6.17 0.83 27.81
N HIS A 323 5.23 1.77 27.92
CA HIS A 323 3.88 1.52 28.48
C HIS A 323 2.82 1.23 27.40
N ILE A 324 3.21 1.18 26.12
CA ILE A 324 2.29 0.90 25.01
C ILE A 324 2.70 -0.42 24.35
N PRO A 325 2.01 -1.52 24.64
CA PRO A 325 2.33 -2.83 24.09
C PRO A 325 1.98 -2.96 22.60
N PRO A 326 2.43 -4.04 21.94
CA PRO A 326 2.11 -4.28 20.52
C PRO A 326 0.60 -4.27 20.24
N TYR A 327 0.21 -3.60 19.15
CA TYR A 327 -1.17 -3.40 18.71
C TYR A 327 -1.99 -2.36 19.49
N TYR A 328 -1.47 -1.82 20.60
CA TYR A 328 -2.11 -0.76 21.38
C TYR A 328 -1.66 0.65 20.92
N ASN A 329 -2.29 1.67 21.44
CA ASN A 329 -2.05 3.08 21.11
C ASN A 329 -1.97 3.94 22.38
N PHE A 330 -2.08 5.26 22.25
CA PHE A 330 -1.97 6.22 23.34
C PHE A 330 -2.95 6.02 24.49
N HIS A 331 -4.07 5.31 24.29
CA HIS A 331 -5.01 5.00 25.37
C HIS A 331 -4.40 4.11 26.46
N ALA A 332 -3.41 3.29 26.13
CA ALA A 332 -2.66 2.50 27.10
C ALA A 332 -1.96 3.34 28.18
N VAL A 333 -1.85 4.65 28.01
CA VAL A 333 -1.21 5.58 28.96
C VAL A 333 -2.17 6.64 29.52
N ASP A 334 -3.48 6.48 29.36
CA ASP A 334 -4.48 7.52 29.70
C ASP A 334 -4.46 7.93 31.18
N ASN A 335 -4.25 7.00 32.11
CA ASN A 335 -4.23 7.27 33.56
C ASN A 335 -2.81 7.32 34.12
N THR A 336 -1.81 7.56 33.32
CA THR A 336 -0.40 7.64 33.70
C THR A 336 0.17 9.06 33.54
N GLU A 337 1.37 9.30 34.05
CA GLU A 337 2.15 10.53 33.78
C GLU A 337 2.47 10.70 32.30
N TRP A 338 2.37 9.64 31.50
CA TRP A 338 2.65 9.60 30.06
C TRP A 338 1.44 9.97 29.19
N LYS A 339 0.31 10.34 29.78
CA LYS A 339 -0.92 10.70 29.08
C LYS A 339 -0.69 11.69 27.95
N VAL A 340 -1.38 11.46 26.84
CA VAL A 340 -1.36 12.31 25.64
C VAL A 340 -2.79 12.74 25.32
N LYS A 341 -2.96 13.96 24.88
CA LYS A 341 -4.22 14.40 24.26
C LYS A 341 -4.22 13.90 22.80
N GLY A 342 -5.17 13.07 22.44
CA GLY A 342 -5.31 12.53 21.09
C GLY A 342 -6.77 12.28 20.75
N LEU A 343 -7.11 12.42 19.46
CA LEU A 343 -8.45 12.19 18.92
C LEU A 343 -8.48 11.03 17.89
N MET A 344 -7.30 10.56 17.47
CA MET A 344 -7.19 9.53 16.43
C MET A 344 -6.53 8.27 16.98
N SER A 345 -7.08 7.11 16.70
CA SER A 345 -6.60 5.81 17.18
C SER A 345 -5.19 5.42 16.70
N ASN A 346 -4.64 6.11 15.70
CA ASN A 346 -3.29 5.86 15.18
C ASN A 346 -2.19 6.63 15.92
N ILE A 347 -2.54 7.49 16.90
CA ILE A 347 -1.55 8.21 17.71
C ILE A 347 -0.84 7.22 18.63
N TYR A 348 0.50 7.22 18.61
CA TYR A 348 1.38 6.28 19.32
C TYR A 348 1.01 4.80 19.10
N ARG A 349 0.44 4.48 17.95
CA ARG A 349 0.09 3.10 17.62
C ARG A 349 1.34 2.26 17.38
N ARG A 350 1.53 1.25 18.22
CA ARG A 350 2.58 0.25 18.08
C ARG A 350 2.09 -0.88 17.17
N ILE A 351 2.86 -1.22 16.12
CA ILE A 351 2.52 -2.36 15.27
C ILE A 351 2.71 -3.68 16.03
N HIS A 352 2.05 -4.74 15.57
CA HIS A 352 2.20 -6.08 16.11
C HIS A 352 3.18 -6.89 15.26
N PRO A 353 4.08 -7.71 15.86
CA PRO A 353 5.01 -8.51 15.06
C PRO A 353 4.31 -9.54 14.15
N LEU A 354 3.20 -10.14 14.59
CA LEU A 354 2.49 -11.24 13.93
C LEU A 354 1.20 -10.85 13.20
N LYS A 355 0.86 -9.55 13.10
CA LYS A 355 -0.35 -9.10 12.39
C LYS A 355 0.03 -8.12 11.29
N PRO A 356 -0.66 -8.13 10.14
CA PRO A 356 -0.50 -7.07 9.17
C PRO A 356 -0.58 -5.69 9.83
N SER A 357 0.35 -4.80 9.50
CA SER A 357 0.40 -3.47 10.09
C SER A 357 -0.85 -2.64 9.72
N PRO A 358 -1.25 -1.67 10.55
CA PRO A 358 -2.17 -0.65 10.08
C PRO A 358 -1.63 0.08 8.84
N THR A 359 -2.53 0.69 8.07
CA THR A 359 -2.16 1.43 6.86
C THR A 359 -1.05 2.46 7.15
N ILE A 360 0.04 2.37 6.40
CA ILE A 360 1.13 3.36 6.42
C ILE A 360 0.63 4.63 5.74
N ILE A 361 0.73 5.76 6.45
CA ILE A 361 0.24 7.06 6.00
C ILE A 361 1.38 7.97 5.56
N ALA A 362 1.12 8.80 4.56
CA ALA A 362 2.06 9.77 4.01
C ALA A 362 2.47 10.84 5.02
N TYR A 363 1.46 11.45 5.62
CA TYR A 363 1.65 12.56 6.54
C TYR A 363 1.39 12.12 7.98
N GLY A 364 2.23 12.59 8.89
CA GLY A 364 2.06 12.27 10.30
C GLY A 364 2.89 13.19 11.17
N GLY A 365 2.18 13.93 12.02
CA GLY A 365 2.73 14.70 13.14
C GLY A 365 2.12 14.19 14.44
N GLY A 366 2.64 14.64 15.59
CA GLY A 366 2.01 14.33 16.88
C GLY A 366 1.91 12.85 17.26
N GLY A 367 2.80 12.01 16.75
CA GLY A 367 2.80 10.58 17.11
C GLY A 367 2.08 9.63 16.14
N THR A 368 1.55 10.11 15.00
CA THR A 368 0.73 9.28 14.06
C THR A 368 1.53 8.39 13.11
N GLY A 369 2.84 8.28 13.27
CA GLY A 369 3.72 7.67 12.27
C GLY A 369 3.89 6.15 12.30
N GLY A 370 3.20 5.46 13.18
CA GLY A 370 3.47 4.04 13.45
C GLY A 370 4.76 3.84 14.28
N TYR A 371 4.72 2.90 15.22
CA TYR A 371 5.82 2.59 16.12
C TYR A 371 6.20 1.12 16.00
N HIS A 372 7.50 0.87 16.06
CA HIS A 372 8.06 -0.47 15.93
C HIS A 372 7.61 -1.38 17.08
N TYR A 373 7.47 -2.67 16.82
CA TYR A 373 7.04 -3.65 17.82
C TYR A 373 8.12 -3.97 18.87
N GLU A 374 9.39 -3.68 18.65
CA GLU A 374 10.43 -3.89 19.67
C GLU A 374 10.30 -2.87 20.81
N TYR A 375 10.51 -3.34 22.04
CA TYR A 375 10.28 -2.59 23.27
C TYR A 375 11.06 -1.26 23.32
N ASP A 376 12.36 -1.27 23.02
CA ASP A 376 13.24 -0.10 23.06
C ASP A 376 13.22 0.76 21.79
N ARG A 377 12.34 0.44 20.86
CA ARG A 377 12.19 1.17 19.60
C ARG A 377 11.07 2.20 19.70
N GLN A 378 11.33 3.36 19.08
CA GLN A 378 10.26 4.33 18.83
C GLN A 378 9.71 4.17 17.40
N GLY A 379 9.54 5.24 16.65
CA GLY A 379 8.94 5.22 15.31
C GLY A 379 9.65 4.28 14.32
N LEU A 380 8.92 3.90 13.30
CA LEU A 380 9.47 3.19 12.15
C LEU A 380 10.40 4.09 11.35
N THR A 381 11.49 3.54 10.81
CA THR A 381 12.30 4.17 9.78
C THR A 381 11.52 4.27 8.46
N ASN A 382 11.98 5.08 7.53
CA ASN A 382 11.36 5.10 6.19
C ASN A 382 11.55 3.77 5.45
N ARG A 383 12.69 3.07 5.66
CA ARG A 383 12.91 1.75 5.06
C ARG A 383 11.99 0.68 5.63
N GLU A 384 11.75 0.69 6.93
CA GLU A 384 10.76 -0.20 7.56
C GLU A 384 9.35 0.07 6.99
N ARG A 385 8.98 1.34 6.79
CA ARG A 385 7.72 1.70 6.11
C ARG A 385 7.69 1.23 4.65
N ALA A 386 8.81 1.38 3.94
CA ALA A 386 8.94 0.93 2.55
C ALA A 386 8.76 -0.59 2.43
N ARG A 387 9.36 -1.38 3.35
CA ARG A 387 9.13 -2.84 3.38
C ARG A 387 7.68 -3.21 3.74
N LEU A 388 7.03 -2.48 4.65
CA LEU A 388 5.59 -2.67 4.92
C LEU A 388 4.70 -2.31 3.72
N GLN A 389 5.17 -1.41 2.87
CA GLN A 389 4.57 -1.06 1.57
C GLN A 389 5.07 -1.95 0.43
N THR A 390 5.92 -2.94 0.71
CA THR A 390 6.49 -3.87 -0.26
C THR A 390 7.37 -3.24 -1.35
N PHE A 391 7.98 -2.08 -1.09
CA PHE A 391 9.04 -1.57 -1.97
C PHE A 391 10.28 -2.45 -1.86
N PRO A 392 10.86 -2.92 -2.98
CA PRO A 392 12.08 -3.72 -2.95
C PRO A 392 13.24 -3.00 -2.27
N ASP A 393 14.18 -3.76 -1.72
CA ASP A 393 15.33 -3.16 -1.02
C ASP A 393 16.27 -2.36 -1.93
N ASN A 394 16.29 -2.65 -3.21
CA ASN A 394 17.03 -1.89 -4.22
C ASN A 394 16.31 -0.62 -4.70
N TYR A 395 15.07 -0.39 -4.27
CA TYR A 395 14.33 0.83 -4.60
C TYR A 395 14.86 2.00 -3.78
N LEU A 396 15.41 3.01 -4.46
CA LEU A 396 16.02 4.18 -3.84
C LEU A 396 15.05 5.36 -3.82
N PHE A 397 14.97 6.05 -2.69
CA PHE A 397 14.11 7.21 -2.52
C PHE A 397 14.91 8.50 -2.50
N ASN A 398 14.43 9.52 -3.21
CA ASN A 398 15.01 10.84 -3.29
C ASN A 398 14.22 11.86 -2.46
N GLY A 399 14.93 12.79 -1.84
CA GLY A 399 14.34 13.90 -1.12
C GLY A 399 14.61 13.87 0.38
N LYS A 400 13.97 14.78 1.11
CA LYS A 400 14.05 14.85 2.57
C LYS A 400 13.26 13.71 3.20
N SER A 401 13.59 13.32 4.42
CA SER A 401 12.92 12.24 5.15
C SER A 401 11.38 12.36 5.19
N SER A 402 10.84 13.57 5.24
CA SER A 402 9.39 13.81 5.20
C SER A 402 8.79 13.61 3.81
N GLU A 403 9.52 13.97 2.75
CA GLU A 403 9.12 13.76 1.36
C GLU A 403 9.17 12.26 1.01
N ILE A 404 10.23 11.57 1.43
CA ILE A 404 10.34 10.11 1.29
C ILE A 404 9.19 9.40 2.00
N ARG A 405 8.86 9.85 3.21
CA ARG A 405 7.72 9.30 3.95
C ARG A 405 6.39 9.50 3.20
N ALA A 406 6.19 10.67 2.58
CA ALA A 406 5.00 10.94 1.76
C ALA A 406 4.96 10.02 0.55
N GLN A 407 6.05 9.89 -0.18
CA GLN A 407 6.19 8.98 -1.32
C GLN A 407 5.79 7.54 -0.97
N ILE A 408 6.31 7.03 0.16
CA ILE A 408 6.01 5.67 0.61
C ILE A 408 4.53 5.52 1.02
N GLY A 409 3.98 6.49 1.77
CA GLY A 409 2.62 6.39 2.31
C GLY A 409 1.52 6.58 1.28
N GLU A 410 1.76 7.40 0.24
CA GLU A 410 0.83 7.64 -0.88
C GLU A 410 0.84 6.49 -1.89
N ALA A 411 1.95 5.79 -2.02
CA ALA A 411 2.11 4.77 -3.03
C ALA A 411 1.11 3.62 -2.91
N VAL A 412 0.78 3.05 -4.06
CA VAL A 412 0.25 1.69 -4.16
C VAL A 412 1.39 0.72 -3.87
N PRO A 413 1.21 -0.29 -3.01
CA PRO A 413 2.26 -1.27 -2.73
C PRO A 413 2.75 -2.00 -4.00
N PRO A 414 4.06 -2.01 -4.31
CA PRO A 414 4.62 -2.66 -5.49
C PRO A 414 4.21 -4.12 -5.69
N LEU A 415 4.06 -4.90 -4.62
CA LEU A 415 3.59 -6.28 -4.72
C LEU A 415 2.17 -6.37 -5.30
N SER A 416 1.29 -5.43 -4.99
CA SER A 416 -0.05 -5.40 -5.62
C SER A 416 0.02 -5.07 -7.11
N SER A 417 0.93 -4.20 -7.51
CA SER A 417 1.21 -3.94 -8.93
C SER A 417 1.71 -5.19 -9.66
N TYR A 418 2.56 -5.99 -9.01
CA TYR A 418 3.03 -7.26 -9.56
C TYR A 418 1.88 -8.23 -9.88
N TRP A 419 0.92 -8.37 -8.95
CA TRP A 419 -0.25 -9.23 -9.19
C TRP A 419 -1.19 -8.66 -10.24
N ILE A 420 -1.40 -7.33 -10.25
CA ILE A 420 -2.21 -6.66 -11.27
C ILE A 420 -1.57 -6.84 -12.65
N GLU A 421 -0.25 -6.74 -12.77
CA GLU A 421 0.48 -7.00 -14.02
C GLU A 421 0.22 -8.43 -14.53
N LYS A 422 0.29 -9.44 -13.64
CA LYS A 422 0.00 -10.83 -14.03
C LYS A 422 -1.43 -10.99 -14.56
N VAL A 423 -2.40 -10.33 -13.93
CA VAL A 423 -3.79 -10.32 -14.42
C VAL A 423 -3.88 -9.71 -15.81
N VAL A 424 -3.32 -8.50 -15.98
CA VAL A 424 -3.36 -7.78 -17.26
C VAL A 424 -2.64 -8.53 -18.36
N ASP A 425 -1.47 -9.11 -18.07
CA ASP A 425 -0.67 -9.84 -19.06
C ASP A 425 -1.37 -11.15 -19.52
N GLU A 426 -2.00 -11.89 -18.62
CA GLU A 426 -2.77 -13.09 -18.99
C GLU A 426 -4.06 -12.72 -19.76
N ILE A 427 -4.76 -11.67 -19.36
CA ILE A 427 -5.96 -11.18 -20.08
C ILE A 427 -5.62 -10.79 -21.52
N LEU A 428 -4.51 -10.06 -21.73
CA LEU A 428 -4.11 -9.61 -23.05
C LEU A 428 -3.52 -10.71 -23.96
N LYS A 429 -3.40 -11.95 -23.45
CA LYS A 429 -3.03 -13.13 -24.20
C LYS A 429 -4.23 -13.99 -24.63
N LEU A 430 -5.44 -13.69 -24.09
CA LEU A 430 -6.69 -14.38 -24.50
C LEU A 430 -7.12 -13.94 -25.90
#